data_d0b420279b90a3ca11b4d1e771554360
#
_entry.id   d0b420279b90a3ca11b4d1e771554360
#
_cell.length_a   1.000
_cell.length_b   1.000
_cell.length_c   1.000
_cell.angle_alpha   90.00
_cell.angle_beta   90.00
_cell.angle_gamma   90.00
#
_symmetry.space_group_name_H-M   'P 1'
#
loop_
_entity.id
_entity.type
_entity.pdbx_description
1 polymer ?
#
loop_
_entity_poly.entity_id
_entity_poly.type
_entity_poly.pdbx_seq_one_letter_code
_entity_poly.pdbx_strand_id
1 'polypeptide(L)'
;TKERRNPMTFTELAESRYSVRSFTTEHLPDEIIKKILGAGHIAPTGCNNQPQRILVLNSDESIEKLKKCTKCHFDAPTAMLVCYNKDECWYRPYDNESCGPMDASIVTTHMMLEAIELGLSTTWVMHFKPDAMREEFNIPDNIEPIALLVMGYP
;
A
#
# COMPACT_ATOMS: atom_id res chain seq x y z
N THR A 1 -17.25 8.39 30.23
CA THR A 1 -17.78 7.18 29.56
C THR A 1 -17.38 7.24 28.10
N LYS A 2 -16.39 6.42 27.70
CA LYS A 2 -16.06 6.22 26.28
C LYS A 2 -17.27 5.55 25.65
N GLU A 3 -18.01 6.27 24.81
CA GLU A 3 -18.98 5.68 23.93
C GLU A 3 -18.28 4.57 23.12
N ARG A 4 -18.72 3.34 23.33
CA ARG A 4 -18.35 2.21 22.45
C ARG A 4 -19.04 2.50 21.12
N ARG A 5 -18.33 3.11 20.17
CA ARG A 5 -18.79 3.10 18.78
C ARG A 5 -18.94 1.63 18.39
N ASN A 6 -20.12 1.25 17.95
CA ASN A 6 -20.29 -0.05 17.34
C ASN A 6 -19.26 -0.18 16.21
N PRO A 7 -18.57 -1.32 16.12
CA PRO A 7 -17.62 -1.52 15.03
C PRO A 7 -18.35 -1.36 13.69
N MET A 8 -17.70 -0.65 12.76
CA MET A 8 -18.19 -0.42 11.42
C MET A 8 -18.34 -1.78 10.69
N THR A 9 -19.43 -2.00 9.99
CA THR A 9 -19.58 -3.17 9.13
C THR A 9 -18.62 -3.05 7.93
N PHE A 10 -18.35 -4.16 7.25
CA PHE A 10 -17.51 -4.11 6.04
C PHE A 10 -18.11 -3.18 4.97
N THR A 11 -19.43 -3.21 4.78
CA THR A 11 -20.10 -2.34 3.81
C THR A 11 -19.93 -0.88 4.16
N GLU A 12 -20.15 -0.51 5.43
CA GLU A 12 -19.94 0.86 5.91
C GLU A 12 -18.49 1.32 5.74
N LEU A 13 -17.53 0.45 6.03
CA LEU A 13 -16.11 0.71 5.82
C LEU A 13 -15.80 0.97 4.34
N ALA A 14 -16.25 0.09 3.47
CA ALA A 14 -16.03 0.19 2.04
C ALA A 14 -16.67 1.45 1.43
N GLU A 15 -17.88 1.80 1.87
CA GLU A 15 -18.58 3.02 1.43
C GLU A 15 -17.92 4.30 1.94
N SER A 16 -17.32 4.27 3.13
CA SER A 16 -16.63 5.42 3.71
C SER A 16 -15.33 5.79 3.00
N ARG A 17 -14.74 4.85 2.27
CA ARG A 17 -13.47 5.04 1.56
C ARG A 17 -13.67 5.95 0.34
N TYR A 18 -12.84 6.97 0.23
CA TYR A 18 -12.69 7.78 -0.99
C TYR A 18 -11.24 8.26 -1.12
N SER A 19 -10.84 8.66 -2.32
CA SER A 19 -9.48 9.12 -2.60
C SER A 19 -9.27 10.54 -2.06
N VAL A 20 -8.41 10.68 -1.07
CA VAL A 20 -8.05 11.96 -0.43
C VAL A 20 -6.70 12.42 -0.97
N ARG A 21 -6.60 13.69 -1.33
CA ARG A 21 -5.40 14.29 -1.94
C ARG A 21 -4.85 15.49 -1.15
N SER A 22 -5.20 15.58 0.11
CA SER A 22 -4.70 16.57 1.06
C SER A 22 -4.59 15.93 2.43
N PHE A 23 -3.44 16.09 3.07
CA PHE A 23 -3.13 15.43 4.33
C PHE A 23 -2.45 16.40 5.29
N THR A 24 -2.51 16.11 6.58
CA THR A 24 -1.64 16.74 7.55
C THR A 24 -0.19 16.30 7.34
N THR A 25 0.77 16.98 7.94
CA THR A 25 2.21 16.68 7.79
C THR A 25 2.70 15.59 8.76
N GLU A 26 1.81 15.05 9.57
CA GLU A 26 2.15 14.09 10.62
C GLU A 26 2.48 12.71 10.04
N HIS A 27 3.68 12.23 10.32
CA HIS A 27 4.05 10.85 10.03
C HIS A 27 3.27 9.86 10.91
N LEU A 28 3.05 8.65 10.40
CA LEU A 28 2.30 7.64 11.12
C LEU A 28 3.14 7.01 12.24
N PRO A 29 2.52 6.74 13.41
CA PRO A 29 3.18 5.93 14.44
C PRO A 29 3.47 4.50 13.96
N ASP A 30 4.54 3.90 14.47
CA ASP A 30 4.92 2.52 14.11
C ASP A 30 3.80 1.49 14.36
N GLU A 31 3.00 1.67 15.41
CA GLU A 31 1.87 0.79 15.71
C GLU A 31 0.78 0.81 14.63
N ILE A 32 0.51 1.99 14.07
CA ILE A 32 -0.43 2.15 12.96
C ILE A 32 0.12 1.49 11.70
N ILE A 33 1.40 1.71 11.39
CA ILE A 33 2.08 1.07 10.26
C ILE A 33 2.02 -0.46 10.38
N LYS A 34 2.31 -1.01 11.56
CA LYS A 34 2.26 -2.47 11.81
C LYS A 34 0.86 -3.05 11.57
N LYS A 35 -0.20 -2.35 11.96
CA LYS A 35 -1.58 -2.79 11.72
C LYS A 35 -1.91 -2.82 10.24
N ILE A 36 -1.49 -1.81 9.49
CA ILE A 36 -1.70 -1.74 8.03
C ILE A 36 -0.93 -2.88 7.34
N LEU A 37 0.34 -3.08 7.70
CA LEU A 37 1.16 -4.18 7.18
C LEU A 37 0.56 -5.54 7.54
N GLY A 38 0.00 -5.69 8.75
CA GLY A 38 -0.71 -6.89 9.18
C GLY A 38 -1.90 -7.23 8.29
N ALA A 39 -2.69 -6.25 7.90
CA ALA A 39 -3.79 -6.43 6.94
C ALA A 39 -3.29 -6.91 5.57
N GLY A 40 -2.18 -6.36 5.10
CA GLY A 40 -1.53 -6.82 3.87
C GLY A 40 -0.97 -8.23 3.97
N HIS A 41 -0.48 -8.62 5.15
CA HIS A 41 0.05 -9.96 5.39
C HIS A 41 -1.03 -11.05 5.36
N ILE A 42 -2.22 -10.78 5.85
CA ILE A 42 -3.34 -11.75 5.88
C ILE A 42 -4.14 -11.79 4.59
N ALA A 43 -3.86 -10.93 3.63
CA ALA A 43 -4.54 -10.94 2.34
C ALA A 43 -4.29 -12.26 1.60
N PRO A 44 -5.31 -12.80 0.88
CA PRO A 44 -5.13 -14.01 0.09
C PRO A 44 -4.20 -13.76 -1.11
N THR A 45 -3.42 -14.77 -1.42
CA THR A 45 -2.54 -14.77 -2.59
C THR A 45 -2.62 -16.09 -3.34
N GLY A 46 -2.26 -16.12 -4.61
CA GLY A 46 -2.26 -17.33 -5.43
C GLY A 46 -1.46 -18.45 -4.77
N CYS A 47 -2.08 -19.60 -4.54
CA CYS A 47 -1.52 -20.76 -3.85
C CYS A 47 -0.91 -20.43 -2.47
N ASN A 48 -1.30 -19.33 -1.86
CA ASN A 48 -0.74 -18.83 -0.59
C ASN A 48 0.79 -18.65 -0.64
N ASN A 49 1.32 -18.28 -1.80
CA ASN A 49 2.76 -18.10 -1.97
C ASN A 49 3.29 -16.85 -1.25
N GLN A 50 2.43 -15.91 -0.93
CA GLN A 50 2.76 -14.68 -0.20
C GLN A 50 3.96 -13.93 -0.79
N PRO A 51 3.92 -13.58 -2.10
CA PRO A 51 5.02 -12.93 -2.78
C PRO A 51 5.13 -11.43 -2.51
N GLN A 52 4.15 -10.85 -1.80
CA GLN A 52 4.10 -9.42 -1.54
C GLN A 52 5.31 -8.93 -0.75
N ARG A 53 5.83 -7.78 -1.19
CA ARG A 53 6.88 -7.01 -0.53
C ARG A 53 6.44 -5.56 -0.48
N ILE A 54 6.52 -4.96 0.69
CA ILE A 54 6.02 -3.60 0.91
C ILE A 54 7.16 -2.71 1.37
N LEU A 55 7.41 -1.66 0.61
CA LEU A 55 8.34 -0.61 0.98
C LEU A 55 7.58 0.49 1.72
N VAL A 56 7.92 0.71 2.98
CA VAL A 56 7.30 1.74 3.82
C VAL A 56 8.13 3.02 3.74
N LEU A 57 7.49 4.10 3.33
CA LEU A 57 8.06 5.43 3.24
C LEU A 57 7.39 6.31 4.28
N ASN A 58 8.05 6.52 5.42
CA ASN A 58 7.49 7.23 6.56
C ASN A 58 8.53 8.17 7.22
N SER A 59 9.34 8.80 6.39
CA SER A 59 10.29 9.84 6.81
C SER A 59 10.35 10.94 5.78
N ASP A 60 10.77 12.12 6.18
CA ASP A 60 10.94 13.26 5.26
C ASP A 60 11.89 12.91 4.12
N GLU A 61 12.99 12.22 4.41
CA GLU A 61 13.97 11.77 3.42
C GLU A 61 13.33 10.82 2.39
N SER A 62 12.57 9.82 2.83
CA SER A 62 11.92 8.86 1.93
C SER A 62 10.85 9.51 1.07
N ILE A 63 10.10 10.46 1.61
CA ILE A 63 9.09 11.20 0.86
C ILE A 63 9.73 12.12 -0.17
N GLU A 64 10.85 12.78 0.14
CA GLU A 64 11.59 13.58 -0.86
C GLU A 64 12.11 12.72 -2.02
N LYS A 65 12.55 11.50 -1.77
CA LYS A 65 12.88 10.53 -2.82
C LYS A 65 11.65 10.14 -3.64
N LEU A 66 10.52 9.91 -2.99
CA LEU A 66 9.26 9.58 -3.66
C LEU A 66 8.83 10.69 -4.64
N LYS A 67 9.00 11.94 -4.29
CA LYS A 67 8.66 13.10 -5.13
C LYS A 67 9.39 13.11 -6.48
N LYS A 68 10.55 12.46 -6.57
CA LYS A 68 11.28 12.26 -7.82
C LYS A 68 10.64 11.19 -8.72
N CYS A 69 9.83 10.32 -8.14
CA CYS A 69 9.25 9.17 -8.82
C CYS A 69 7.82 9.40 -9.31
N THR A 70 7.10 10.34 -8.71
CA THR A 70 5.72 10.64 -9.06
C THR A 70 5.33 12.07 -8.73
N LYS A 71 4.43 12.63 -9.54
CA LYS A 71 3.75 13.89 -9.22
C LYS A 71 2.53 13.68 -8.32
N CYS A 72 2.07 12.45 -8.20
CA CYS A 72 0.86 12.09 -7.42
C CYS A 72 1.21 11.71 -5.98
N HIS A 73 2.21 12.35 -5.38
CA HIS A 73 2.55 12.16 -3.97
C HIS A 73 1.60 12.93 -3.02
N PHE A 74 0.91 13.96 -3.52
CA PHE A 74 -0.07 14.78 -2.80
C PHE A 74 0.43 15.33 -1.45
N ASP A 75 1.76 15.50 -1.32
CA ASP A 75 2.44 15.89 -0.08
C ASP A 75 2.03 15.03 1.15
N ALA A 76 1.65 13.78 0.89
CA ALA A 76 1.33 12.83 1.95
C ALA A 76 2.59 12.55 2.80
N PRO A 77 2.43 12.47 4.14
CA PRO A 77 3.57 12.23 5.03
C PRO A 77 4.06 10.78 4.99
N THR A 78 3.23 9.86 4.49
CA THR A 78 3.52 8.43 4.45
C THR A 78 3.05 7.84 3.15
N ALA A 79 3.81 6.89 2.63
CA ALA A 79 3.41 6.09 1.48
C ALA A 79 3.91 4.65 1.64
N MET A 80 3.20 3.71 1.01
CA MET A 80 3.60 2.32 0.95
C MET A 80 3.59 1.88 -0.51
N LEU A 81 4.75 1.42 -1.00
CA LEU A 81 4.87 0.86 -2.33
C LEU A 81 4.69 -0.66 -2.22
N VAL A 82 3.62 -1.16 -2.80
CA VAL A 82 3.30 -2.58 -2.79
C VAL A 82 3.90 -3.23 -4.03
N CYS A 83 4.78 -4.19 -3.78
CA CYS A 83 5.52 -4.93 -4.78
C CYS A 83 5.24 -6.43 -4.64
N TYR A 84 5.69 -7.21 -5.59
CA TYR A 84 5.74 -8.66 -5.45
C TYR A 84 7.07 -9.23 -5.93
N ASN A 85 7.45 -10.38 -5.38
CA ASN A 85 8.62 -11.12 -5.81
C ASN A 85 8.26 -12.03 -6.97
N LYS A 86 8.85 -11.79 -8.15
CA LYS A 86 8.60 -12.56 -9.37
C LYS A 86 8.99 -14.02 -9.26
N ASP A 87 9.97 -14.33 -8.41
CA ASP A 87 10.48 -15.70 -8.23
C ASP A 87 9.58 -16.53 -7.30
N GLU A 88 8.73 -15.88 -6.50
CA GLU A 88 7.88 -16.53 -5.51
C GLU A 88 6.39 -16.56 -5.88
N CYS A 89 5.93 -15.67 -6.75
CA CYS A 89 4.52 -15.61 -7.12
C CYS A 89 4.11 -16.84 -7.94
N TRP A 90 2.80 -17.12 -7.89
CA TRP A 90 2.24 -18.21 -8.69
C TRP A 90 2.06 -17.79 -10.14
N TYR A 91 2.37 -18.70 -11.05
CA TYR A 91 2.12 -18.57 -12.48
C TYR A 91 1.11 -19.63 -12.91
N ARG A 92 0.09 -19.22 -13.65
CA ARG A 92 -0.93 -20.14 -14.14
C ARG A 92 -0.33 -21.11 -15.15
N PRO A 93 -0.46 -22.44 -14.93
CA PRO A 93 0.22 -23.43 -15.79
C PRO A 93 -0.23 -23.44 -17.26
N TYR A 94 -1.46 -22.98 -17.55
CA TYR A 94 -2.01 -23.02 -18.90
C TYR A 94 -1.38 -22.02 -19.86
N ASP A 95 -1.00 -20.85 -19.39
CA ASP A 95 -0.54 -19.73 -20.21
C ASP A 95 0.61 -18.95 -19.58
N ASN A 96 1.14 -19.43 -18.45
CA ASN A 96 2.22 -18.79 -17.71
C ASN A 96 1.88 -17.35 -17.25
N GLU A 97 0.59 -17.03 -17.09
CA GLU A 97 0.17 -15.73 -16.56
C GLU A 97 0.56 -15.56 -15.10
N SER A 98 1.21 -14.45 -14.78
CA SER A 98 1.62 -14.13 -13.42
C SER A 98 0.43 -13.72 -12.54
N CYS A 99 0.31 -14.32 -11.36
CA CYS A 99 -0.63 -13.89 -10.34
C CYS A 99 -0.11 -12.69 -9.51
N GLY A 100 1.14 -12.33 -9.69
CA GLY A 100 1.82 -11.29 -8.89
C GLY A 100 1.10 -9.95 -8.86
N PRO A 101 0.72 -9.36 -10.02
CA PRO A 101 -0.03 -8.10 -10.03
C PRO A 101 -1.38 -8.17 -9.32
N MET A 102 -2.10 -9.30 -9.46
CA MET A 102 -3.36 -9.52 -8.74
C MET A 102 -3.13 -9.65 -7.24
N ASP A 103 -2.15 -10.43 -6.81
CA ASP A 103 -1.79 -10.57 -5.40
C ASP A 103 -1.46 -9.22 -4.77
N ALA A 104 -0.62 -8.42 -5.43
CA ALA A 104 -0.25 -7.09 -4.97
C ALA A 104 -1.46 -6.15 -4.87
N SER A 105 -2.40 -6.23 -5.81
CA SER A 105 -3.63 -5.42 -5.81
C SER A 105 -4.58 -5.80 -4.67
N ILE A 106 -4.73 -7.09 -4.38
CA ILE A 106 -5.51 -7.58 -3.23
C ILE A 106 -4.88 -7.10 -1.93
N VAL A 107 -3.57 -7.25 -1.78
CA VAL A 107 -2.81 -6.76 -0.63
C VAL A 107 -3.00 -5.25 -0.43
N THR A 108 -2.89 -4.46 -1.49
CA THR A 108 -3.09 -3.01 -1.44
C THR A 108 -4.50 -2.65 -0.98
N THR A 109 -5.52 -3.36 -1.46
CA THR A 109 -6.91 -3.14 -1.05
C THR A 109 -7.12 -3.44 0.44
N HIS A 110 -6.58 -4.54 0.95
CA HIS A 110 -6.62 -4.87 2.38
C HIS A 110 -5.97 -3.77 3.22
N MET A 111 -4.80 -3.32 2.81
CA MET A 111 -4.08 -2.26 3.53
C MET A 111 -4.83 -0.93 3.49
N MET A 112 -5.41 -0.58 2.35
CA MET A 112 -6.21 0.63 2.17
C MET A 112 -7.42 0.65 3.10
N LEU A 113 -8.16 -0.44 3.18
CA LEU A 113 -9.34 -0.55 4.05
C LEU A 113 -8.95 -0.52 5.53
N GLU A 114 -7.87 -1.18 5.92
CA GLU A 114 -7.36 -1.08 7.29
C GLU A 114 -6.96 0.35 7.65
N ALA A 115 -6.31 1.07 6.75
CA ALA A 115 -5.97 2.47 6.98
C ALA A 115 -7.21 3.32 7.23
N ILE A 116 -8.29 3.12 6.48
CA ILE A 116 -9.56 3.82 6.69
C ILE A 116 -10.17 3.48 8.05
N GLU A 117 -10.15 2.21 8.45
CA GLU A 117 -10.63 1.78 9.77
C GLU A 117 -9.86 2.46 10.91
N LEU A 118 -8.57 2.69 10.72
CA LEU A 118 -7.69 3.39 11.67
C LEU A 118 -7.84 4.92 11.65
N GLY A 119 -8.75 5.45 10.85
CA GLY A 119 -9.00 6.90 10.77
C GLY A 119 -8.08 7.66 9.82
N LEU A 120 -7.36 6.96 8.97
CA LEU A 120 -6.50 7.56 7.95
C LEU A 120 -7.27 7.77 6.64
N SER A 121 -6.70 8.61 5.81
CA SER A 121 -7.13 8.80 4.43
C SER A 121 -6.06 8.30 3.47
N THR A 122 -6.48 7.86 2.29
CA THR A 122 -5.58 7.23 1.31
C THR A 122 -5.90 7.67 -0.10
N THR A 123 -4.91 7.51 -0.98
CA THR A 123 -5.12 7.48 -2.42
C THR A 123 -4.23 6.40 -3.03
N TRP A 124 -4.84 5.53 -3.85
CA TRP A 124 -4.12 4.55 -4.65
C TRP A 124 -3.58 5.22 -5.90
N VAL A 125 -2.27 5.14 -6.10
CA VAL A 125 -1.56 5.79 -7.21
C VAL A 125 -0.88 4.74 -8.08
N MET A 126 -1.18 4.78 -9.38
CA MET A 126 -0.49 4.00 -10.41
C MET A 126 0.46 4.87 -11.24
N HIS A 127 0.28 6.17 -11.21
CA HIS A 127 1.06 7.14 -11.99
C HIS A 127 2.40 7.44 -11.31
N PHE A 128 3.31 6.51 -11.37
CA PHE A 128 4.70 6.64 -10.92
C PHE A 128 5.66 6.04 -11.95
N LYS A 129 6.92 6.43 -11.87
CA LYS A 129 7.99 5.91 -12.72
C LYS A 129 8.64 4.69 -12.05
N PRO A 130 8.40 3.45 -12.53
CA PRO A 130 8.98 2.25 -11.89
C PRO A 130 10.51 2.27 -11.84
N ASP A 131 11.17 2.72 -12.90
CA ASP A 131 12.64 2.79 -12.94
C ASP A 131 13.20 3.79 -11.93
N ALA A 132 12.52 4.93 -11.75
CA ALA A 132 12.90 5.89 -10.71
C ALA A 132 12.72 5.33 -9.30
N MET A 133 11.64 4.55 -9.06
CA MET A 133 11.45 3.84 -7.79
C MET A 133 12.59 2.86 -7.52
N ARG A 134 12.99 2.10 -8.54
CA ARG A 134 14.10 1.13 -8.43
C ARG A 134 15.41 1.81 -8.08
N GLU A 135 15.70 2.93 -8.73
CA GLU A 135 16.93 3.68 -8.52
C GLU A 135 16.97 4.34 -7.14
N GLU A 136 15.91 5.08 -6.77
CA GLU A 136 15.86 5.82 -5.49
C GLU A 136 15.87 4.90 -4.27
N PHE A 137 15.24 3.72 -4.35
CA PHE A 137 15.05 2.82 -3.22
C PHE A 137 15.81 1.50 -3.34
N ASN A 138 16.70 1.38 -4.31
CA ASN A 138 17.53 0.16 -4.55
C ASN A 138 16.68 -1.12 -4.61
N ILE A 139 15.59 -1.09 -5.36
CA ILE A 139 14.68 -2.23 -5.52
C ILE A 139 15.33 -3.27 -6.43
N PRO A 140 15.51 -4.54 -5.97
CA PRO A 140 16.08 -5.60 -6.80
C PRO A 140 15.22 -5.91 -8.03
N ASP A 141 15.83 -6.46 -9.09
CA ASP A 141 15.16 -6.79 -10.35
C ASP A 141 14.03 -7.81 -10.21
N ASN A 142 14.12 -8.71 -9.23
CA ASN A 142 13.10 -9.72 -8.95
C ASN A 142 11.90 -9.19 -8.16
N ILE A 143 11.96 -7.96 -7.66
CA ILE A 143 10.87 -7.29 -6.95
C ILE A 143 10.22 -6.29 -7.90
N GLU A 144 8.91 -6.47 -8.15
CA GLU A 144 8.16 -5.68 -9.12
C GLU A 144 7.23 -4.68 -8.40
N PRO A 145 7.46 -3.35 -8.55
CA PRO A 145 6.54 -2.34 -8.02
C PRO A 145 5.20 -2.37 -8.76
N ILE A 146 4.09 -2.41 -8.02
CA ILE A 146 2.75 -2.49 -8.62
C ILE A 146 1.89 -1.30 -8.27
N ALA A 147 1.75 -0.97 -6.99
CA ALA A 147 0.84 0.08 -6.53
C ALA A 147 1.46 0.91 -5.44
N LEU A 148 1.22 2.21 -5.49
CA LEU A 148 1.62 3.14 -4.46
C LEU A 148 0.37 3.58 -3.68
N LEU A 149 0.39 3.37 -2.38
CA LEU A 149 -0.67 3.83 -1.48
C LEU A 149 -0.13 4.99 -0.66
N VAL A 150 -0.53 6.21 -1.00
CA VAL A 150 -0.21 7.38 -0.19
C VAL A 150 -1.25 7.54 0.90
N MET A 151 -0.85 7.96 2.09
CA MET A 151 -1.73 8.00 3.26
C MET A 151 -1.29 9.02 4.30
N GLY A 152 -2.24 9.39 5.13
CA GLY A 152 -2.07 10.30 6.23
C GLY A 152 -3.40 10.64 6.90
N TYR A 153 -3.35 11.49 7.91
CA TYR A 153 -4.57 12.05 8.50
C TYR A 153 -5.13 13.12 7.56
N PRO A 154 -6.47 13.17 7.41
CA PRO A 154 -7.12 14.16 6.53
C PRO A 154 -7.04 15.59 7.08
#